data_000046e9146e39eae5b9642521587896
#
_entry.id   000046e9146e39eae5b9642521587896
#
_cell.length_a   1.000
_cell.length_b   1.000
_cell.length_c   1.000
_cell.angle_alpha   90.00
_cell.angle_beta   90.00
_cell.angle_gamma   90.00
#
_symmetry.space_group_name_H-M   'P 1'
#
loop_
_entity.id
_entity.type
_entity.pdbx_description
1 polymer ?
#
loop_
_entity_poly.entity_id
_entity_poly.type
_entity_poly.pdbx_seq_one_letter_code
_entity_poly.pdbx_strand_id
1 'polypeptide(L)'
;MPGIAPAAIHPVHLQSLRATVRDALLVLAACAAVGAATNALRPGGIAFVQRTEYEILVPCPEGSGDTQAIQADDPAVWDTRTLLVDARSAAEHQRWHPTGAIAIPFDYLEPTAPEQVRRIASSGAGRVVVFGDGGNPDSGEQLAREIAGKGIRNVRFVEGGAPLLEKVVVERGAQ
;
A
#
# COMPACT_ATOMS: atom_id res chain seq x y z
N MET A 1 -13.78 -47.60 40.10
CA MET A 1 -12.94 -46.78 39.19
C MET A 1 -11.52 -46.89 39.68
N PRO A 2 -10.58 -47.50 38.91
CA PRO A 2 -9.18 -47.58 39.31
C PRO A 2 -8.52 -46.23 39.05
N GLY A 3 -7.91 -45.67 40.10
CA GLY A 3 -7.14 -44.41 40.00
C GLY A 3 -5.88 -44.59 39.20
N ILE A 4 -5.65 -43.72 38.20
CA ILE A 4 -4.43 -43.63 37.43
C ILE A 4 -3.36 -42.99 38.33
N ALA A 5 -2.40 -43.75 38.79
CA ALA A 5 -1.25 -43.24 39.50
C ALA A 5 -0.41 -42.38 38.57
N PRO A 6 0.12 -41.21 39.02
CA PRO A 6 1.01 -40.41 38.19
C PRO A 6 2.30 -41.17 37.87
N ALA A 7 2.65 -41.25 36.60
CA ALA A 7 3.88 -41.88 36.13
C ALA A 7 5.09 -41.16 36.77
N ALA A 8 5.85 -41.86 37.60
CA ALA A 8 7.09 -41.38 38.17
C ALA A 8 8.12 -41.14 37.04
N ILE A 9 8.54 -39.91 36.81
CA ILE A 9 9.59 -39.58 35.88
C ILE A 9 10.90 -40.14 36.38
N HIS A 10 11.42 -41.16 35.70
CA HIS A 10 12.66 -41.86 36.09
C HIS A 10 13.85 -40.86 36.05
N PRO A 11 14.75 -40.85 37.08
CA PRO A 11 15.89 -39.94 37.17
C PRO A 11 16.87 -40.04 35.98
N VAL A 12 16.90 -41.14 35.29
CA VAL A 12 17.73 -41.38 34.09
C VAL A 12 17.32 -40.42 32.94
N HIS A 13 16.04 -40.10 32.78
CA HIS A 13 15.59 -39.16 31.75
C HIS A 13 15.98 -37.72 32.03
N LEU A 14 16.07 -37.32 33.29
CA LEU A 14 16.48 -35.95 33.68
C LEU A 14 17.99 -35.73 33.46
N GLN A 15 18.83 -36.75 33.65
CA GLN A 15 20.26 -36.66 33.41
C GLN A 15 20.57 -36.59 31.91
N SER A 16 19.90 -37.41 31.10
CA SER A 16 20.05 -37.37 29.63
C SER A 16 19.57 -36.01 29.06
N LEU A 17 18.43 -35.49 29.56
CA LEU A 17 17.91 -34.20 29.12
C LEU A 17 18.87 -33.05 29.45
N ARG A 18 19.46 -33.05 30.66
CA ARG A 18 20.46 -32.04 31.06
C ARG A 18 21.72 -32.11 30.21
N ALA A 19 22.18 -33.30 29.88
CA ALA A 19 23.34 -33.49 28.98
C ALA A 19 23.02 -32.94 27.58
N THR A 20 21.87 -33.31 27.02
CA THR A 20 21.45 -32.84 25.69
C THR A 20 21.29 -31.30 25.65
N VAL A 21 20.68 -30.71 26.67
CA VAL A 21 20.54 -29.23 26.76
C VAL A 21 21.90 -28.56 26.86
N ARG A 22 22.80 -29.09 27.69
CA ARG A 22 24.16 -28.55 27.80
C ARG A 22 24.89 -28.62 26.45
N ASP A 23 24.83 -29.76 25.78
CA ASP A 23 25.53 -29.96 24.50
C ASP A 23 24.92 -29.04 23.41
N ALA A 24 23.60 -28.84 23.39
CA ALA A 24 22.94 -27.90 22.51
C ALA A 24 23.37 -26.44 22.77
N LEU A 25 23.50 -26.06 24.05
CA LEU A 25 24.00 -24.73 24.42
C LEU A 25 25.46 -24.52 24.04
N LEU A 26 26.29 -25.53 24.15
CA LEU A 26 27.69 -25.45 23.72
C LEU A 26 27.82 -25.28 22.21
N VAL A 27 27.02 -26.01 21.43
CA VAL A 27 26.97 -25.85 19.96
C VAL A 27 26.48 -24.44 19.60
N LEU A 28 25.42 -23.98 20.25
CA LEU A 28 24.89 -22.61 20.02
C LEU A 28 25.95 -21.54 20.30
N ALA A 29 26.64 -21.65 21.44
CA ALA A 29 27.70 -20.72 21.81
C ALA A 29 28.88 -20.75 20.83
N ALA A 30 29.27 -21.92 20.36
CA ALA A 30 30.32 -22.09 19.37
C ALA A 30 29.92 -21.44 18.02
N CYS A 31 28.71 -21.68 17.56
CA CYS A 31 28.20 -21.05 16.32
C CYS A 31 28.11 -19.52 16.45
N ALA A 32 27.65 -19.01 17.59
CA ALA A 32 27.58 -17.58 17.85
C ALA A 32 28.99 -16.95 17.87
N ALA A 33 29.98 -17.60 18.50
CA ALA A 33 31.33 -17.14 18.52
C ALA A 33 31.98 -17.10 17.13
N VAL A 34 31.78 -18.14 16.32
CA VAL A 34 32.25 -18.18 14.93
C VAL A 34 31.57 -17.08 14.10
N GLY A 35 30.25 -16.92 14.25
CA GLY A 35 29.52 -15.86 13.57
C GLY A 35 30.00 -14.45 13.94
N ALA A 36 30.24 -14.20 15.23
CA ALA A 36 30.77 -12.91 15.68
C ALA A 36 32.21 -12.68 15.20
N ALA A 37 33.05 -13.71 15.21
CA ALA A 37 34.44 -13.61 14.73
C ALA A 37 34.51 -13.34 13.24
N THR A 38 33.71 -14.04 12.44
CA THR A 38 33.62 -13.83 10.97
C THR A 38 33.08 -12.44 10.65
N ASN A 39 32.10 -11.97 11.41
CA ASN A 39 31.57 -10.61 11.23
C ASN A 39 32.63 -9.53 11.58
N ALA A 40 33.39 -9.73 12.63
CA ALA A 40 34.45 -8.79 13.05
C ALA A 40 35.61 -8.74 12.05
N LEU A 41 35.96 -9.86 11.41
CA LEU A 41 37.06 -9.95 10.45
C LEU A 41 36.65 -9.49 9.03
N ARG A 42 35.37 -9.32 8.75
CA ARG A 42 34.86 -8.91 7.45
C ARG A 42 34.95 -7.38 7.30
N PRO A 43 35.59 -6.84 6.23
CA PRO A 43 35.52 -5.42 5.92
C PRO A 43 34.04 -5.03 5.69
N GLY A 44 33.51 -4.11 6.49
CA GLY A 44 32.09 -3.73 6.44
C GLY A 44 31.15 -4.74 7.11
N GLY A 45 31.59 -5.37 8.19
CA GLY A 45 30.75 -6.28 8.98
C GLY A 45 29.43 -5.65 9.43
N ILE A 46 28.43 -6.49 9.69
CA ILE A 46 27.08 -6.08 10.09
C ILE A 46 27.11 -5.55 11.52
N ALA A 47 26.59 -4.34 11.74
CA ALA A 47 26.46 -3.77 13.08
C ALA A 47 25.39 -4.52 13.87
N PHE A 48 25.74 -5.06 15.05
CA PHE A 48 24.79 -5.76 15.93
C PHE A 48 23.73 -4.83 16.54
N VAL A 49 24.03 -3.53 16.62
CA VAL A 49 23.12 -2.49 17.10
C VAL A 49 23.22 -1.32 16.14
N GLN A 50 22.18 -1.05 15.41
CA GLN A 50 22.08 0.12 14.55
C GLN A 50 21.64 1.31 15.42
N ARG A 51 22.54 2.27 15.61
CA ARG A 51 22.30 3.48 16.40
C ARG A 51 21.83 4.69 15.57
N THR A 52 21.84 4.54 14.25
CA THR A 52 21.28 5.52 13.34
C THR A 52 19.79 5.24 13.17
N GLU A 53 18.99 6.30 13.24
CA GLU A 53 17.58 6.19 12.80
C GLU A 53 17.57 5.55 11.42
N TYR A 54 16.62 4.64 11.24
CA TYR A 54 16.39 4.00 9.95
C TYR A 54 15.92 5.13 9.02
N GLU A 55 16.85 5.75 8.30
CA GLU A 55 16.45 6.51 7.13
C GLU A 55 15.83 5.48 6.19
N ILE A 56 14.52 5.50 6.15
CA ILE A 56 13.78 4.81 5.10
C ILE A 56 14.12 5.56 3.82
N LEU A 57 15.28 5.24 3.24
CA LEU A 57 15.63 5.53 1.86
C LEU A 57 14.88 4.54 0.94
N VAL A 58 13.58 4.38 1.17
CA VAL A 58 12.69 4.21 0.06
C VAL A 58 12.57 5.63 -0.48
N PRO A 59 13.08 5.99 -1.65
CA PRO A 59 12.54 7.14 -2.31
C PRO A 59 11.06 6.81 -2.43
N CYS A 60 10.24 7.39 -1.54
CA CYS A 60 8.91 7.73 -1.98
C CYS A 60 9.17 8.34 -3.34
N PRO A 61 8.63 7.79 -4.45
CA PRO A 61 8.72 8.51 -5.69
C PRO A 61 8.22 9.91 -5.35
N GLU A 62 9.16 10.84 -5.24
CA GLU A 62 8.89 12.26 -5.09
C GLU A 62 8.31 12.76 -6.41
N GLY A 63 7.23 12.18 -6.78
CA GLY A 63 6.36 12.43 -7.88
C GLY A 63 4.93 12.53 -7.40
N SER A 64 4.69 12.77 -6.11
CA SER A 64 3.39 13.24 -5.70
C SER A 64 3.24 14.66 -6.22
N GLY A 65 2.71 14.74 -7.42
CA GLY A 65 2.32 16.03 -7.99
C GLY A 65 1.31 16.67 -7.03
N ASP A 66 1.35 18.00 -6.97
CA ASP A 66 0.42 18.77 -6.13
C ASP A 66 -1.01 18.51 -6.63
N THR A 67 -1.81 17.85 -5.82
CA THR A 67 -3.21 17.54 -6.10
C THR A 67 -4.09 18.18 -5.05
N GLN A 68 -5.27 18.63 -5.46
CA GLN A 68 -6.24 19.27 -4.57
C GLN A 68 -7.52 18.46 -4.52
N ALA A 69 -8.12 18.37 -3.34
CA ALA A 69 -9.45 17.83 -3.19
C ALA A 69 -10.48 18.76 -3.86
N ILE A 70 -11.53 18.16 -4.42
CA ILE A 70 -12.68 18.85 -4.99
C ILE A 70 -13.95 18.17 -4.48
N GLN A 71 -14.99 18.95 -4.22
CA GLN A 71 -16.27 18.44 -3.78
C GLN A 71 -17.04 17.82 -4.98
N ALA A 72 -17.82 16.78 -4.73
CA ALA A 72 -18.57 16.07 -5.77
C ALA A 72 -19.61 16.94 -6.49
N ASP A 73 -20.16 17.96 -5.81
CA ASP A 73 -21.15 18.89 -6.32
C ASP A 73 -20.54 20.11 -7.05
N ASP A 74 -19.21 20.30 -6.96
CA ASP A 74 -18.51 21.40 -7.63
C ASP A 74 -18.79 21.38 -9.13
N PRO A 75 -19.25 22.50 -9.73
CA PRO A 75 -19.51 22.59 -11.18
C PRO A 75 -18.32 22.17 -12.04
N ALA A 76 -17.11 22.34 -11.56
CA ALA A 76 -15.90 22.00 -12.27
C ALA A 76 -15.71 20.49 -12.47
N VAL A 77 -16.34 19.63 -11.65
CA VAL A 77 -16.38 18.16 -11.84
C VAL A 77 -17.16 17.81 -13.10
N TRP A 78 -18.21 18.57 -13.38
CA TRP A 78 -19.19 18.31 -14.44
C TRP A 78 -18.99 19.16 -15.70
N ASP A 79 -17.88 19.89 -15.78
CA ASP A 79 -17.50 20.68 -16.96
C ASP A 79 -17.12 19.74 -18.11
N THR A 80 -17.53 20.09 -19.33
CA THR A 80 -17.24 19.31 -20.55
C THR A 80 -15.75 19.15 -20.85
N ARG A 81 -14.90 20.01 -20.26
CA ARG A 81 -13.43 19.94 -20.36
C ARG A 81 -12.79 19.16 -19.23
N THR A 82 -13.57 18.53 -18.35
CA THR A 82 -13.08 17.67 -17.28
C THR A 82 -13.11 16.23 -17.72
N LEU A 83 -11.97 15.56 -17.60
CA LEU A 83 -11.89 14.11 -17.72
C LEU A 83 -12.09 13.48 -16.35
N LEU A 84 -13.11 12.66 -16.20
CA LEU A 84 -13.34 11.85 -15.02
C LEU A 84 -12.56 10.54 -15.10
N VAL A 85 -11.83 10.19 -14.06
CA VAL A 85 -11.04 8.97 -13.96
C VAL A 85 -11.48 8.18 -12.73
N ASP A 86 -11.91 6.94 -12.95
CA ASP A 86 -12.32 6.02 -11.90
C ASP A 86 -11.15 5.15 -11.46
N ALA A 87 -10.72 5.34 -10.22
CA ALA A 87 -9.61 4.61 -9.61
C ALA A 87 -10.03 3.27 -8.98
N ARG A 88 -11.33 2.98 -8.95
CA ARG A 88 -11.86 1.75 -8.36
C ARG A 88 -11.62 0.54 -9.27
N SER A 89 -11.92 -0.64 -8.74
CA SER A 89 -11.83 -1.88 -9.51
C SER A 89 -12.71 -1.84 -10.78
N ALA A 90 -12.32 -2.64 -11.78
CA ALA A 90 -13.10 -2.76 -13.01
C ALA A 90 -14.55 -3.23 -12.76
N ALA A 91 -14.76 -4.06 -11.73
CA ALA A 91 -16.10 -4.53 -11.38
C ALA A 91 -16.98 -3.42 -10.80
N GLU A 92 -16.41 -2.52 -10.00
CA GLU A 92 -17.12 -1.35 -9.46
C GLU A 92 -17.42 -0.35 -10.54
N HIS A 93 -16.47 -0.08 -11.44
CA HIS A 93 -16.68 0.76 -12.60
C HIS A 93 -17.82 0.24 -13.47
N GLN A 94 -17.86 -1.06 -13.76
CA GLN A 94 -18.96 -1.68 -14.53
C GLN A 94 -20.31 -1.57 -13.83
N ARG A 95 -20.35 -1.60 -12.51
CA ARG A 95 -21.59 -1.50 -11.74
C ARG A 95 -22.19 -0.10 -11.83
N TRP A 96 -21.35 0.90 -11.70
CA TRP A 96 -21.76 2.30 -11.80
C TRP A 96 -20.56 3.20 -12.09
N HIS A 97 -20.71 4.13 -12.99
CA HIS A 97 -19.77 5.24 -13.22
C HIS A 97 -20.47 6.43 -13.88
N PRO A 98 -20.01 7.66 -13.68
CA PRO A 98 -20.53 8.82 -14.43
C PRO A 98 -20.22 8.69 -15.91
N THR A 99 -21.16 9.16 -16.76
CA THR A 99 -21.01 9.10 -18.21
C THR A 99 -19.69 9.77 -18.67
N GLY A 100 -18.92 9.04 -19.46
CA GLY A 100 -17.63 9.54 -19.98
C GLY A 100 -16.43 9.33 -19.05
N ALA A 101 -16.62 8.77 -17.87
CA ALA A 101 -15.51 8.38 -17.00
C ALA A 101 -14.70 7.24 -17.61
N ILE A 102 -13.38 7.30 -17.47
CA ILE A 102 -12.47 6.22 -17.86
C ILE A 102 -12.00 5.44 -16.64
N ALA A 103 -11.94 4.11 -16.75
CA ALA A 103 -11.42 3.25 -15.71
C ALA A 103 -9.88 3.20 -15.76
N ILE A 104 -9.25 3.50 -14.64
CA ILE A 104 -7.82 3.29 -14.38
C ILE A 104 -7.73 2.79 -12.93
N PRO A 105 -7.92 1.48 -12.69
CA PRO A 105 -7.87 0.92 -11.35
C PRO A 105 -6.52 1.23 -10.70
N PHE A 106 -6.57 1.73 -9.47
CA PHE A 106 -5.37 1.96 -8.67
C PHE A 106 -4.92 0.65 -8.02
N ASP A 107 -3.63 0.34 -8.15
CA ASP A 107 -2.99 -0.77 -7.48
C ASP A 107 -1.77 -0.26 -6.70
N TYR A 108 -1.67 -0.62 -5.42
CA TYR A 108 -0.53 -0.25 -4.57
C TYR A 108 0.79 -0.93 -4.99
N LEU A 109 0.72 -2.02 -5.74
CA LEU A 109 1.85 -2.84 -6.13
C LEU A 109 2.31 -2.58 -7.57
N GLU A 110 1.40 -2.12 -8.42
CA GLU A 110 1.67 -1.88 -9.84
C GLU A 110 1.45 -0.42 -10.21
N PRO A 111 2.49 0.29 -10.66
CA PRO A 111 2.33 1.67 -11.11
C PRO A 111 1.42 1.76 -12.33
N THR A 112 0.66 2.86 -12.43
CA THR A 112 -0.17 3.17 -13.61
C THR A 112 0.64 3.03 -14.90
N ALA A 113 0.16 2.23 -15.83
CA ALA A 113 0.85 1.94 -17.09
C ALA A 113 1.06 3.22 -17.92
N PRO A 114 2.21 3.36 -18.61
CA PRO A 114 2.52 4.55 -19.44
C PRO A 114 1.46 4.83 -20.50
N GLU A 115 0.76 3.80 -21.02
CA GLU A 115 -0.33 3.94 -21.97
C GLU A 115 -1.53 4.67 -21.38
N GLN A 116 -1.87 4.38 -20.13
CA GLN A 116 -2.97 5.03 -19.41
C GLN A 116 -2.64 6.51 -19.18
N VAL A 117 -1.42 6.81 -18.78
CA VAL A 117 -0.95 8.21 -18.62
C VAL A 117 -0.99 8.94 -19.97
N ARG A 118 -0.52 8.33 -21.06
CA ARG A 118 -0.61 8.91 -22.40
C ARG A 118 -2.05 9.14 -22.83
N ARG A 119 -2.98 8.22 -22.52
CA ARG A 119 -4.40 8.36 -22.81
C ARG A 119 -4.99 9.59 -22.12
N ILE A 120 -4.65 9.82 -20.86
CA ILE A 120 -5.03 11.05 -20.14
C ILE A 120 -4.45 12.28 -20.81
N ALA A 121 -3.14 12.28 -21.06
CA ALA A 121 -2.43 13.41 -21.66
C ALA A 121 -2.97 13.81 -23.05
N SER A 122 -3.37 12.82 -23.84
CA SER A 122 -3.91 13.01 -25.19
C SER A 122 -5.42 13.30 -25.23
N SER A 123 -6.12 13.27 -24.11
CA SER A 123 -7.57 13.50 -24.06
C SER A 123 -7.97 14.93 -24.42
N GLY A 124 -7.05 15.88 -24.34
CA GLY A 124 -7.34 17.30 -24.54
C GLY A 124 -8.12 17.95 -23.38
N ALA A 125 -8.33 17.23 -22.30
CA ALA A 125 -9.02 17.76 -21.11
C ALA A 125 -8.23 18.89 -20.45
N GLY A 126 -8.93 19.94 -20.05
CA GLY A 126 -8.33 21.04 -19.31
C GLY A 126 -8.10 20.74 -17.83
N ARG A 127 -8.77 19.70 -17.31
CA ARG A 127 -8.69 19.21 -15.94
C ARG A 127 -8.92 17.71 -15.89
N VAL A 128 -8.26 17.04 -14.96
CA VAL A 128 -8.47 15.63 -14.64
C VAL A 128 -9.01 15.55 -13.22
N VAL A 129 -10.13 14.88 -13.04
CA VAL A 129 -10.74 14.65 -11.73
C VAL A 129 -10.82 13.15 -11.50
N VAL A 130 -10.10 12.69 -10.49
CA VAL A 130 -10.02 11.28 -10.11
C VAL A 130 -11.00 11.03 -8.97
N PHE A 131 -11.70 9.92 -9.01
CA PHE A 131 -12.53 9.47 -7.88
C PHE A 131 -12.25 8.01 -7.55
N GLY A 132 -12.28 7.71 -6.28
CA GLY A 132 -12.04 6.39 -5.74
C GLY A 132 -13.25 5.83 -5.02
N ASP A 133 -13.01 4.93 -4.10
CA ASP A 133 -14.02 4.28 -3.26
C ASP A 133 -14.51 5.14 -2.09
N GLY A 134 -13.83 6.26 -1.81
CA GLY A 134 -14.10 7.12 -0.66
C GLY A 134 -13.61 6.54 0.68
N GLY A 135 -12.76 5.51 0.63
CA GLY A 135 -12.13 4.91 1.81
C GLY A 135 -10.99 5.74 2.39
N ASN A 136 -10.29 5.19 3.37
CA ASN A 136 -9.07 5.76 3.92
C ASN A 136 -8.01 4.65 4.08
N PRO A 137 -6.94 4.66 3.27
CA PRO A 137 -6.64 5.64 2.19
C PRO A 137 -7.57 5.52 0.98
N ASP A 138 -7.92 6.65 0.37
CA ASP A 138 -8.77 6.68 -0.83
C ASP A 138 -7.94 6.37 -2.10
N SER A 139 -8.39 5.38 -2.87
CA SER A 139 -7.78 5.00 -4.15
C SER A 139 -7.75 6.15 -5.17
N GLY A 140 -8.75 7.02 -5.14
CA GLY A 140 -8.82 8.21 -6.00
C GLY A 140 -7.73 9.24 -5.68
N GLU A 141 -7.49 9.53 -4.41
CA GLU A 141 -6.42 10.42 -3.97
C GLU A 141 -5.05 9.85 -4.36
N GLN A 142 -4.82 8.56 -4.13
CA GLN A 142 -3.55 7.91 -4.44
C GLN A 142 -3.26 7.91 -5.94
N LEU A 143 -4.23 7.54 -6.77
CA LEU A 143 -4.07 7.61 -8.23
C LEU A 143 -3.86 9.05 -8.71
N ALA A 144 -4.58 10.03 -8.15
CA ALA A 144 -4.42 11.44 -8.52
C ALA A 144 -2.98 11.91 -8.28
N ARG A 145 -2.41 11.59 -7.13
CA ARG A 145 -1.01 11.91 -6.80
C ARG A 145 -0.03 11.22 -7.74
N GLU A 146 -0.29 9.96 -8.07
CA GLU A 146 0.57 9.20 -8.97
C GLU A 146 0.60 9.80 -10.38
N ILE A 147 -0.56 10.08 -10.98
CA ILE A 147 -0.62 10.61 -12.35
C ILE A 147 -0.12 12.07 -12.41
N ALA A 148 -0.33 12.85 -11.36
CA ALA A 148 0.25 14.19 -11.25
C ALA A 148 1.78 14.12 -11.19
N GLY A 149 2.35 13.19 -10.44
CA GLY A 149 3.78 12.91 -10.40
C GLY A 149 4.37 12.47 -11.75
N LYS A 150 3.54 11.87 -12.62
CA LYS A 150 3.91 11.53 -14.00
C LYS A 150 3.74 12.69 -14.99
N GLY A 151 3.50 13.92 -14.49
CA GLY A 151 3.47 15.15 -15.27
C GLY A 151 2.11 15.57 -15.81
N ILE A 152 1.03 14.91 -15.42
CA ILE A 152 -0.32 15.37 -15.73
C ILE A 152 -0.64 16.60 -14.87
N ARG A 153 -1.07 17.69 -15.50
CA ARG A 153 -1.39 18.95 -14.83
C ARG A 153 -2.89 19.05 -14.49
N ASN A 154 -3.22 19.91 -13.53
CA ASN A 154 -4.59 20.18 -13.11
C ASN A 154 -5.34 18.90 -12.67
N VAL A 155 -4.65 18.03 -11.95
CA VAL A 155 -5.24 16.82 -11.37
C VAL A 155 -5.89 17.18 -10.03
N ARG A 156 -7.09 16.71 -9.84
CA ARG A 156 -7.83 16.82 -8.57
C ARG A 156 -8.43 15.47 -8.21
N PHE A 157 -8.80 15.27 -6.97
CA PHE A 157 -9.52 14.08 -6.54
C PHE A 157 -10.81 14.46 -5.82
N VAL A 158 -11.84 13.64 -6.00
CA VAL A 158 -13.14 13.86 -5.35
C VAL A 158 -13.07 13.39 -3.90
N GLU A 159 -13.27 14.31 -2.97
CA GLU A 159 -13.39 13.96 -1.56
C GLU A 159 -14.62 13.06 -1.33
N GLY A 160 -14.43 11.91 -0.66
CA GLY A 160 -15.48 10.91 -0.44
C GLY A 160 -15.84 10.08 -1.67
N GLY A 161 -15.14 10.23 -2.79
CA GLY A 161 -15.13 9.32 -3.93
C GLY A 161 -16.47 9.09 -4.62
N ALA A 162 -16.62 7.90 -5.18
CA ALA A 162 -17.82 7.49 -5.95
C ALA A 162 -19.14 7.57 -5.18
N PRO A 163 -19.23 7.24 -3.88
CA PRO A 163 -20.49 7.34 -3.15
C PRO A 163 -21.11 8.75 -3.16
N LEU A 164 -20.27 9.78 -3.04
CA LEU A 164 -20.76 11.18 -3.11
C LEU A 164 -21.09 11.61 -4.53
N LEU A 165 -20.30 11.17 -5.52
CA LEU A 165 -20.62 11.42 -6.94
C LEU A 165 -21.95 10.80 -7.35
N GLU A 166 -22.21 9.56 -6.96
CA GLU A 166 -23.47 8.87 -7.24
C GLU A 166 -24.67 9.63 -6.67
N LYS A 167 -24.55 10.07 -5.42
CA LYS A 167 -25.58 10.89 -4.78
C LYS A 167 -25.88 12.18 -5.56
N VAL A 168 -24.83 12.92 -5.97
CA VAL A 168 -24.99 14.15 -6.77
C VAL A 168 -25.62 13.87 -8.12
N VAL A 169 -25.28 12.77 -8.80
CA VAL A 169 -25.89 12.39 -10.08
C VAL A 169 -27.39 12.10 -9.92
N VAL A 170 -27.76 11.37 -8.86
CA VAL A 170 -29.19 11.09 -8.58
C VAL A 170 -29.97 12.38 -8.29
N GLU A 171 -29.41 13.29 -7.49
CA GLU A 171 -30.03 14.57 -7.15
C GLU A 171 -30.19 15.47 -8.41
N ARG A 172 -29.21 15.47 -9.31
CA ARG A 172 -29.27 16.24 -10.58
C ARG A 172 -30.23 15.63 -11.60
N GLY A 173 -30.35 14.30 -11.62
CA GLY A 173 -31.30 13.61 -12.51
C GLY A 173 -32.77 13.69 -12.04
N ALA A 174 -32.99 14.11 -10.79
CA ALA A 174 -34.31 14.31 -10.21
C ALA A 174 -34.85 15.74 -10.38
N GLN A 175 -34.07 16.66 -10.92
CA GLN A 175 -34.45 18.04 -11.27
C GLN A 175 -34.79 18.16 -12.76
#